data_eeafa552958b8b2da6703b35d63e0ac1
#
_entry.id   eeafa552958b8b2da6703b35d63e0ac1
#
_cell.length_a   1.000
_cell.length_b   1.000
_cell.length_c   1.000
_cell.angle_alpha   90.00
_cell.angle_beta   90.00
_cell.angle_gamma   90.00
#
_symmetry.space_group_name_H-M   'P 1'
#
loop_
_entity.id
_entity.type
_entity.pdbx_description
1 polymer ?
#
loop_
_entity_poly.entity_id
_entity_poly.type
_entity_poly.pdbx_seq_one_letter_code
_entity_poly.pdbx_strand_id
1 'polypeptide(L)'
;LKQDAEQTQDIDAREDIYAEIDKIEKEAYEISEKVLNEILPEAFAVVKETARRFKENTSITVTATPKDRELSATKSYIAIEGDNATWANSWNAAGKAITWDMIHYDVQLIGGVVLHQGKIAEMQTGEGKTLVATLPLYLNALTGNGVHLVTVNDYLAKRDSTWKAPLFEFHGLTVDCIDNHQPNSPERRKAYEAD
;
A
#
# COMPACT_ATOMS: atom_id res chain seq x y z
N LEU A 1 26.78 -3.41 11.07
CA LEU A 1 26.67 -2.37 12.12
C LEU A 1 25.65 -2.74 13.20
N LYS A 2 24.36 -3.06 12.90
CA LYS A 2 23.36 -3.40 13.95
C LYS A 2 23.79 -4.61 14.77
N GLN A 3 24.31 -5.67 14.15
CA GLN A 3 24.86 -6.83 14.84
C GLN A 3 26.11 -6.49 15.64
N ASP A 4 26.96 -5.62 15.12
CA ASP A 4 28.18 -5.19 15.80
C ASP A 4 27.84 -4.37 17.06
N ALA A 5 26.83 -3.50 16.97
CA ALA A 5 26.31 -2.72 18.11
C ALA A 5 25.81 -3.63 19.24
N GLU A 6 25.08 -4.71 18.90
CA GLU A 6 24.57 -5.68 19.88
C GLU A 6 25.69 -6.50 20.57
N GLN A 7 26.82 -6.71 19.90
CA GLN A 7 27.95 -7.49 20.40
C GLN A 7 29.01 -6.62 21.15
N THR A 8 28.96 -5.31 20.95
CA THR A 8 29.91 -4.36 21.58
C THR A 8 29.55 -4.11 23.03
N GLN A 9 30.48 -4.47 23.95
CA GLN A 9 30.30 -4.26 25.40
C GLN A 9 30.70 -2.87 25.86
N ASP A 10 31.60 -2.22 25.16
CA ASP A 10 32.03 -0.84 25.43
C ASP A 10 30.88 0.13 25.07
N ILE A 11 30.47 0.94 26.04
CA ILE A 11 29.34 1.85 25.90
C ILE A 11 29.63 2.94 24.87
N ASP A 12 30.81 3.55 24.94
CA ASP A 12 31.19 4.66 24.04
C ASP A 12 31.32 4.17 22.60
N ALA A 13 31.97 3.02 22.38
CA ALA A 13 32.08 2.42 21.07
C ALA A 13 30.72 2.00 20.50
N ARG A 14 29.77 1.57 21.34
CA ARG A 14 28.41 1.23 20.92
C ARG A 14 27.60 2.46 20.55
N GLU A 15 27.74 3.58 21.27
CA GLU A 15 27.13 4.85 20.94
C GLU A 15 27.63 5.39 19.59
N ASP A 16 28.93 5.29 19.31
CA ASP A 16 29.49 5.66 18.00
C ASP A 16 28.89 4.84 16.86
N ILE A 17 28.71 3.53 17.06
CA ILE A 17 28.07 2.67 16.04
C ILE A 17 26.60 3.07 15.81
N TYR A 18 25.84 3.37 16.88
CA TYR A 18 24.46 3.84 16.72
C TYR A 18 24.39 5.20 16.01
N ALA A 19 25.30 6.12 16.29
CA ALA A 19 25.38 7.40 15.59
C ALA A 19 25.68 7.22 14.09
N GLU A 20 26.50 6.24 13.73
CA GLU A 20 26.76 5.89 12.33
C GLU A 20 25.52 5.25 11.68
N ILE A 21 24.80 4.37 12.37
CA ILE A 21 23.54 3.78 11.91
C ILE A 21 22.52 4.89 11.62
N ASP A 22 22.30 5.79 12.57
CA ASP A 22 21.35 6.90 12.42
C ASP A 22 21.68 7.79 11.23
N LYS A 23 22.97 8.05 10.99
CA LYS A 23 23.44 8.81 9.83
C LYS A 23 23.09 8.09 8.52
N ILE A 24 23.40 6.80 8.42
CA ILE A 24 23.12 5.99 7.23
C ILE A 24 21.61 5.90 6.99
N GLU A 25 20.80 5.67 8.02
CA GLU A 25 19.33 5.61 7.92
C GLU A 25 18.76 6.94 7.44
N LYS A 26 19.29 8.06 7.93
CA LYS A 26 18.90 9.40 7.47
C LYS A 26 19.25 9.64 6.01
N GLU A 27 20.48 9.29 5.58
CA GLU A 27 20.91 9.41 4.17
C GLU A 27 20.06 8.54 3.25
N ALA A 28 19.75 7.30 3.67
CA ALA A 28 18.88 6.40 2.92
C ALA A 28 17.45 6.97 2.78
N TYR A 29 16.91 7.54 3.86
CA TYR A 29 15.60 8.20 3.84
C TYR A 29 15.59 9.39 2.87
N GLU A 30 16.60 10.28 2.93
CA GLU A 30 16.69 11.44 2.05
C GLU A 30 16.78 11.05 0.56
N ILE A 31 17.52 9.97 0.25
CA ILE A 31 17.60 9.42 -1.12
C ILE A 31 16.23 8.87 -1.53
N SER A 32 15.55 8.11 -0.67
CA SER A 32 14.23 7.54 -0.95
C SER A 32 13.20 8.65 -1.22
N GLU A 33 13.16 9.69 -0.38
CA GLU A 33 12.28 10.84 -0.56
C GLU A 33 12.53 11.55 -1.90
N LYS A 34 13.79 11.72 -2.28
CA LYS A 34 14.15 12.31 -3.59
C LYS A 34 13.58 11.46 -4.73
N VAL A 35 13.80 10.14 -4.71
CA VAL A 35 13.32 9.24 -5.75
C VAL A 35 11.78 9.22 -5.78
N LEU A 36 11.11 9.15 -4.63
CA LEU A 36 9.65 9.19 -4.55
C LEU A 36 9.07 10.47 -5.16
N ASN A 37 9.69 11.62 -4.89
CA ASN A 37 9.27 12.89 -5.51
C ASN A 37 9.49 12.91 -7.03
N GLU A 38 10.54 12.27 -7.55
CA GLU A 38 10.80 12.17 -8.99
C GLU A 38 9.76 11.28 -9.68
N ILE A 39 9.38 10.13 -9.10
CA ILE A 39 8.44 9.17 -9.69
C ILE A 39 6.97 9.47 -9.35
N LEU A 40 6.68 10.41 -8.44
CA LEU A 40 5.32 10.71 -7.98
C LEU A 40 4.31 10.90 -9.12
N PRO A 41 4.57 11.70 -10.17
CA PRO A 41 3.62 11.90 -11.25
C PRO A 41 3.29 10.60 -11.98
N GLU A 42 4.30 9.76 -12.22
CA GLU A 42 4.12 8.46 -12.89
C GLU A 42 3.37 7.47 -11.99
N ALA A 43 3.75 7.36 -10.72
CA ALA A 43 3.07 6.50 -9.75
C ALA A 43 1.58 6.85 -9.62
N PHE A 44 1.25 8.13 -9.51
CA PHE A 44 -0.14 8.59 -9.44
C PHE A 44 -0.90 8.35 -10.74
N ALA A 45 -0.24 8.51 -11.89
CA ALA A 45 -0.83 8.20 -13.20
C ALA A 45 -1.13 6.69 -13.32
N VAL A 46 -0.24 5.82 -12.86
CA VAL A 46 -0.42 4.36 -12.85
C VAL A 46 -1.64 3.97 -12.00
N VAL A 47 -1.75 4.49 -10.77
CA VAL A 47 -2.91 4.20 -9.89
C VAL A 47 -4.21 4.71 -10.49
N LYS A 48 -4.22 5.94 -11.02
CA LYS A 48 -5.39 6.54 -11.68
C LYS A 48 -5.82 5.73 -12.90
N GLU A 49 -4.87 5.31 -13.74
CA GLU A 49 -5.12 4.50 -14.92
C GLU A 49 -5.65 3.12 -14.56
N THR A 50 -5.11 2.47 -13.53
CA THR A 50 -5.61 1.18 -13.04
C THR A 50 -7.03 1.31 -12.53
N ALA A 51 -7.33 2.35 -11.76
CA ALA A 51 -8.69 2.66 -11.30
C ALA A 51 -9.66 2.87 -12.48
N ARG A 52 -9.22 3.56 -13.54
CA ARG A 52 -9.99 3.76 -14.78
C ARG A 52 -10.26 2.42 -15.48
N ARG A 53 -9.24 1.57 -15.64
CA ARG A 53 -9.40 0.27 -16.30
C ARG A 53 -10.36 -0.63 -15.54
N PHE A 54 -10.29 -0.69 -14.22
CA PHE A 54 -11.26 -1.42 -13.39
C PHE A 54 -12.68 -0.86 -13.55
N LYS A 55 -12.85 0.45 -13.66
CA LYS A 55 -14.18 1.05 -13.85
C LYS A 55 -14.77 0.78 -15.24
N GLU A 56 -13.96 0.87 -16.28
CA GLU A 56 -14.43 0.81 -17.67
C GLU A 56 -14.56 -0.63 -18.20
N ASN A 57 -14.00 -1.61 -17.50
CA ASN A 57 -14.01 -3.02 -17.92
C ASN A 57 -14.57 -3.91 -16.82
N THR A 58 -15.33 -4.92 -17.17
CA THR A 58 -15.81 -5.94 -16.23
C THR A 58 -14.68 -6.82 -15.69
N SER A 59 -13.59 -6.94 -16.45
CA SER A 59 -12.36 -7.62 -16.06
C SER A 59 -11.16 -7.10 -16.85
N ILE A 60 -9.96 -7.29 -16.29
CA ILE A 60 -8.69 -6.96 -16.93
C ILE A 60 -7.87 -8.23 -17.02
N THR A 61 -7.45 -8.61 -18.23
CA THR A 61 -6.59 -9.77 -18.46
C THR A 61 -5.16 -9.33 -18.71
N VAL A 62 -4.23 -9.91 -17.96
CA VAL A 62 -2.78 -9.64 -18.01
C VAL A 62 -2.00 -10.96 -18.06
N THR A 63 -0.72 -10.91 -18.40
CA THR A 63 0.17 -12.05 -18.23
C THR A 63 0.32 -12.37 -16.74
N ALA A 64 0.05 -13.61 -16.36
CA ALA A 64 0.06 -14.04 -14.97
C ALA A 64 1.48 -14.01 -14.37
N THR A 65 1.64 -13.25 -13.30
CA THR A 65 2.84 -13.25 -12.49
C THR A 65 2.80 -14.38 -11.43
N PRO A 66 3.92 -14.74 -10.78
CA PRO A 66 3.89 -15.63 -9.62
C PRO A 66 2.97 -15.12 -8.51
N LYS A 67 2.88 -13.80 -8.32
CA LYS A 67 2.02 -13.18 -7.32
C LYS A 67 0.53 -13.34 -7.65
N ASP A 68 0.15 -13.18 -8.92
CA ASP A 68 -1.24 -13.43 -9.36
C ASP A 68 -1.67 -14.87 -9.09
N ARG A 69 -0.77 -15.84 -9.32
CA ARG A 69 -1.03 -17.25 -9.04
C ARG A 69 -1.18 -17.53 -7.54
N GLU A 70 -0.37 -16.89 -6.70
CA GLU A 70 -0.51 -16.98 -5.24
C GLU A 70 -1.84 -16.38 -4.77
N LEU A 71 -2.17 -15.17 -5.22
CA LEU A 71 -3.39 -14.46 -4.84
C LEU A 71 -4.66 -15.19 -5.31
N SER A 72 -4.65 -15.80 -6.50
CA SER A 72 -5.80 -16.53 -7.04
C SER A 72 -6.25 -17.70 -6.16
N ALA A 73 -5.36 -18.25 -5.33
CA ALA A 73 -5.70 -19.31 -4.37
C ALA A 73 -6.63 -18.83 -3.23
N THR A 74 -6.63 -17.52 -2.95
CA THR A 74 -7.38 -16.94 -1.81
C THR A 74 -8.35 -15.83 -2.21
N LYS A 75 -8.18 -15.23 -3.39
CA LYS A 75 -8.96 -14.09 -3.88
C LYS A 75 -9.86 -14.50 -5.03
N SER A 76 -11.17 -14.44 -4.82
CA SER A 76 -12.17 -14.85 -5.82
C SER A 76 -12.27 -13.95 -7.05
N TYR A 77 -11.68 -12.75 -7.01
CA TYR A 77 -11.67 -11.80 -8.13
C TYR A 77 -10.48 -11.98 -9.08
N ILE A 78 -9.66 -13.02 -8.88
CA ILE A 78 -8.53 -13.36 -9.75
C ILE A 78 -8.72 -14.79 -10.26
N ALA A 79 -8.76 -14.96 -11.58
CA ALA A 79 -8.79 -16.27 -12.24
C ALA A 79 -7.52 -16.47 -13.07
N ILE A 80 -6.91 -17.65 -12.98
CA ILE A 80 -5.74 -18.01 -13.78
C ILE A 80 -6.15 -18.99 -14.87
N GLU A 81 -5.82 -18.66 -16.12
CA GLU A 81 -6.01 -19.52 -17.29
C GLU A 81 -4.71 -19.57 -18.10
N GLY A 82 -3.98 -20.68 -17.99
CA GLY A 82 -2.68 -20.83 -18.64
C GLY A 82 -1.69 -19.76 -18.16
N ASP A 83 -1.24 -18.92 -19.08
CA ASP A 83 -0.31 -17.83 -18.81
C ASP A 83 -1.01 -16.48 -18.54
N ASN A 84 -2.33 -16.48 -18.41
CA ASN A 84 -3.10 -15.27 -18.17
C ASN A 84 -3.70 -15.24 -16.77
N ALA A 85 -3.73 -14.05 -16.18
CA ALA A 85 -4.50 -13.71 -14.99
C ALA A 85 -5.61 -12.74 -15.39
N THR A 86 -6.85 -13.07 -15.04
CA THR A 86 -8.03 -12.24 -15.26
C THR A 86 -8.51 -11.69 -13.93
N TRP A 87 -8.49 -10.38 -13.79
CA TRP A 87 -8.89 -9.63 -12.61
C TRP A 87 -10.29 -9.06 -12.83
N ALA A 88 -11.26 -9.51 -12.04
CA ALA A 88 -12.62 -8.97 -12.09
C ALA A 88 -12.67 -7.57 -11.43
N ASN A 89 -13.59 -6.74 -11.91
CA ASN A 89 -13.83 -5.42 -11.31
C ASN A 89 -14.81 -5.45 -10.11
N SER A 90 -15.24 -6.65 -9.71
CA SER A 90 -16.22 -6.83 -8.63
C SER A 90 -15.73 -7.87 -7.63
N TRP A 91 -15.88 -7.56 -6.34
CA TRP A 91 -15.48 -8.43 -5.22
C TRP A 91 -16.31 -8.18 -3.96
N ASN A 92 -16.11 -9.00 -2.95
CA ASN A 92 -16.74 -8.80 -1.66
C ASN A 92 -15.88 -7.89 -0.78
N ALA A 93 -16.43 -6.79 -0.29
CA ALA A 93 -15.80 -5.91 0.68
C ALA A 93 -16.69 -5.76 1.92
N ALA A 94 -16.18 -6.19 3.07
CA ALA A 94 -16.89 -6.17 4.35
C ALA A 94 -18.30 -6.82 4.29
N GLY A 95 -18.42 -7.96 3.59
CA GLY A 95 -19.66 -8.72 3.45
C GLY A 95 -20.64 -8.20 2.40
N LYS A 96 -20.26 -7.19 1.62
CA LYS A 96 -21.09 -6.67 0.51
C LYS A 96 -20.34 -6.84 -0.82
N ALA A 97 -21.07 -7.31 -1.82
CA ALA A 97 -20.56 -7.30 -3.19
C ALA A 97 -20.47 -5.84 -3.66
N ILE A 98 -19.31 -5.48 -4.15
CA ILE A 98 -19.05 -4.16 -4.74
C ILE A 98 -18.53 -4.33 -6.16
N THR A 99 -18.80 -3.32 -6.99
CA THR A 99 -18.16 -3.16 -8.30
C THR A 99 -17.36 -1.88 -8.26
N TRP A 100 -16.12 -1.90 -8.77
CA TRP A 100 -15.28 -0.71 -8.80
C TRP A 100 -15.83 0.31 -9.80
N ASP A 101 -16.12 1.52 -9.33
CA ASP A 101 -16.75 2.60 -10.11
C ASP A 101 -16.05 3.96 -9.98
N MET A 102 -14.86 3.99 -9.37
CA MET A 102 -14.15 5.22 -9.03
C MET A 102 -12.96 5.49 -9.95
N ILE A 103 -12.75 6.77 -10.26
CA ILE A 103 -11.52 7.30 -10.87
C ILE A 103 -11.13 8.55 -10.08
N HIS A 104 -9.84 8.75 -9.85
CA HIS A 104 -9.34 9.94 -9.15
C HIS A 104 -9.60 11.21 -9.97
N TYR A 105 -10.20 12.20 -9.33
CA TYR A 105 -10.29 13.57 -9.87
C TYR A 105 -8.98 14.32 -9.66
N ASP A 106 -8.74 15.35 -10.45
CA ASP A 106 -7.48 16.12 -10.37
C ASP A 106 -7.28 16.77 -9.00
N VAL A 107 -8.36 17.27 -8.37
CA VAL A 107 -8.31 17.78 -7.00
C VAL A 107 -7.89 16.71 -5.98
N GLN A 108 -8.22 15.45 -6.23
CA GLN A 108 -7.80 14.33 -5.38
C GLN A 108 -6.31 13.99 -5.56
N LEU A 109 -5.74 14.18 -6.76
CA LEU A 109 -4.30 14.08 -6.98
C LEU A 109 -3.54 15.12 -6.15
N ILE A 110 -4.05 16.37 -6.10
CA ILE A 110 -3.49 17.43 -5.24
C ILE A 110 -3.51 17.00 -3.78
N GLY A 111 -4.63 16.45 -3.30
CA GLY A 111 -4.74 15.90 -1.94
C GLY A 111 -3.70 14.81 -1.65
N GLY A 112 -3.48 13.91 -2.61
CA GLY A 112 -2.46 12.87 -2.52
C GLY A 112 -1.04 13.44 -2.39
N VAL A 113 -0.70 14.46 -3.17
CA VAL A 113 0.60 15.17 -3.08
C VAL A 113 0.77 15.81 -1.71
N VAL A 114 -0.26 16.50 -1.20
CA VAL A 114 -0.23 17.15 0.12
C VAL A 114 0.03 16.14 1.23
N LEU A 115 -0.62 14.98 1.17
CA LEU A 115 -0.42 13.90 2.14
C LEU A 115 0.99 13.29 2.04
N HIS A 116 1.50 13.03 0.84
CA HIS A 116 2.86 12.54 0.65
C HIS A 116 3.91 13.51 1.21
N GLN A 117 3.67 14.81 1.12
CA GLN A 117 4.53 15.85 1.70
C GLN A 117 4.44 15.97 3.23
N GLY A 118 3.76 15.06 3.91
CA GLY A 118 3.60 15.09 5.37
C GLY A 118 2.70 16.23 5.88
N LYS A 119 1.84 16.77 5.02
CA LYS A 119 0.93 17.88 5.36
C LYS A 119 -0.49 17.36 5.60
N ILE A 120 -1.33 18.19 6.21
CA ILE A 120 -2.74 17.91 6.42
C ILE A 120 -3.53 18.34 5.18
N ALA A 121 -4.27 17.41 4.57
CA ALA A 121 -5.22 17.69 3.51
C ALA A 121 -6.63 17.79 4.10
N GLU A 122 -7.17 18.99 4.19
CA GLU A 122 -8.56 19.20 4.60
C GLU A 122 -9.50 18.90 3.42
N MET A 123 -10.43 17.97 3.65
CA MET A 123 -11.43 17.56 2.65
C MET A 123 -12.79 17.40 3.32
N GLN A 124 -13.84 17.88 2.66
CA GLN A 124 -15.22 17.74 3.14
C GLN A 124 -15.70 16.29 3.08
N THR A 125 -16.79 16.02 3.81
CA THR A 125 -17.45 14.70 3.75
C THR A 125 -18.00 14.49 2.34
N GLY A 126 -17.72 13.30 1.77
CA GLY A 126 -18.15 12.94 0.41
C GLY A 126 -17.10 13.23 -0.68
N GLU A 127 -16.03 13.94 -0.43
CA GLU A 127 -14.98 14.26 -1.42
C GLU A 127 -14.01 13.11 -1.73
N GLY A 128 -14.24 11.93 -1.15
CA GLY A 128 -13.48 10.73 -1.47
C GLY A 128 -12.13 10.60 -0.78
N LYS A 129 -12.03 11.02 0.50
CA LYS A 129 -10.80 10.91 1.31
C LYS A 129 -10.13 9.53 1.23
N THR A 130 -10.93 8.45 1.28
CA THR A 130 -10.42 7.07 1.20
C THR A 130 -9.77 6.78 -0.16
N LEU A 131 -10.31 7.36 -1.25
CA LEU A 131 -9.73 7.22 -2.58
C LEU A 131 -8.45 8.05 -2.71
N VAL A 132 -8.41 9.26 -2.16
CA VAL A 132 -7.20 10.10 -2.11
C VAL A 132 -6.06 9.40 -1.41
N ALA A 133 -6.33 8.72 -0.30
CA ALA A 133 -5.32 8.00 0.47
C ALA A 133 -4.60 6.90 -0.34
N THR A 134 -5.26 6.34 -1.37
CA THR A 134 -4.63 5.29 -2.19
C THR A 134 -3.39 5.78 -2.94
N LEU A 135 -3.31 7.06 -3.26
CA LEU A 135 -2.21 7.66 -4.01
C LEU A 135 -0.90 7.67 -3.21
N PRO A 136 -0.83 8.32 -2.02
CA PRO A 136 0.39 8.31 -1.22
C PRO A 136 0.69 6.91 -0.64
N LEU A 137 -0.32 6.08 -0.37
CA LEU A 137 -0.10 4.70 0.05
C LEU A 137 0.66 3.92 -1.04
N TYR A 138 0.18 3.95 -2.28
CA TYR A 138 0.86 3.28 -3.39
C TYR A 138 2.29 3.80 -3.57
N LEU A 139 2.48 5.12 -3.64
CA LEU A 139 3.79 5.73 -3.85
C LEU A 139 4.79 5.31 -2.77
N ASN A 140 4.41 5.41 -1.50
CA ASN A 140 5.32 5.11 -0.40
C ASN A 140 5.54 3.60 -0.22
N ALA A 141 4.57 2.74 -0.57
CA ALA A 141 4.74 1.28 -0.57
C ALA A 141 5.85 0.81 -1.52
N LEU A 142 6.15 1.56 -2.58
CA LEU A 142 7.23 1.23 -3.52
C LEU A 142 8.62 1.22 -2.87
N THR A 143 8.78 1.78 -1.68
CA THR A 143 10.04 1.69 -0.91
C THR A 143 10.27 0.31 -0.30
N GLY A 144 9.23 -0.51 -0.15
CA GLY A 144 9.29 -1.79 0.57
C GLY A 144 9.48 -1.67 2.10
N ASN A 145 9.29 -0.48 2.66
CA ASN A 145 9.41 -0.24 4.11
C ASN A 145 8.09 -0.42 4.87
N GLY A 146 7.02 -0.75 4.17
CA GLY A 146 5.67 -0.83 4.71
C GLY A 146 5.01 0.53 4.90
N VAL A 147 3.71 0.62 4.59
CA VAL A 147 2.92 1.84 4.78
C VAL A 147 1.68 1.53 5.61
N HIS A 148 1.46 2.30 6.67
CA HIS A 148 0.35 2.06 7.59
C HIS A 148 -0.74 3.13 7.43
N LEU A 149 -1.97 2.69 7.15
CA LEU A 149 -3.16 3.54 7.16
C LEU A 149 -3.92 3.37 8.47
N VAL A 150 -4.09 4.47 9.20
CA VAL A 150 -4.84 4.50 10.46
C VAL A 150 -6.23 5.07 10.21
N THR A 151 -7.26 4.35 10.65
CA THR A 151 -8.67 4.77 10.58
C THR A 151 -9.24 5.02 11.96
N VAL A 152 -10.42 5.68 12.04
CA VAL A 152 -11.05 6.02 13.32
C VAL A 152 -11.59 4.79 14.08
N ASN A 153 -11.82 3.67 13.39
CA ASN A 153 -12.29 2.42 13.99
C ASN A 153 -11.97 1.20 13.11
N ASP A 154 -12.08 0.01 13.71
CA ASP A 154 -11.85 -1.30 13.11
C ASP A 154 -12.78 -1.62 11.93
N TYR A 155 -14.04 -1.19 11.99
CA TYR A 155 -14.98 -1.37 10.88
C TYR A 155 -14.48 -0.70 9.60
N LEU A 156 -14.02 0.55 9.70
CA LEU A 156 -13.47 1.28 8.55
C LEU A 156 -12.16 0.65 8.07
N ALA A 157 -11.29 0.22 8.99
CA ALA A 157 -10.06 -0.48 8.63
C ALA A 157 -10.34 -1.72 7.78
N LYS A 158 -11.25 -2.59 8.24
CA LYS A 158 -11.65 -3.82 7.51
C LYS A 158 -12.34 -3.52 6.19
N ARG A 159 -13.26 -2.55 6.17
CA ARG A 159 -13.98 -2.16 4.96
C ARG A 159 -13.03 -1.60 3.90
N ASP A 160 -12.20 -0.64 4.28
CA ASP A 160 -11.38 0.10 3.34
C ASP A 160 -10.20 -0.73 2.84
N SER A 161 -9.59 -1.57 3.70
CA SER A 161 -8.57 -2.53 3.26
C SER A 161 -9.11 -3.50 2.22
N THR A 162 -10.26 -4.14 2.46
CA THR A 162 -10.85 -5.08 1.50
C THR A 162 -11.38 -4.40 0.25
N TRP A 163 -11.86 -3.16 0.36
CA TRP A 163 -12.38 -2.42 -0.79
C TRP A 163 -11.26 -1.95 -1.72
N LYS A 164 -10.12 -1.50 -1.19
CA LYS A 164 -9.03 -0.92 -1.97
C LYS A 164 -7.91 -1.92 -2.30
N ALA A 165 -7.86 -3.07 -1.61
CA ALA A 165 -6.81 -4.06 -1.82
C ALA A 165 -6.56 -4.40 -3.30
N PRO A 166 -7.58 -4.67 -4.15
CA PRO A 166 -7.32 -5.04 -5.53
C PRO A 166 -6.57 -3.99 -6.34
N LEU A 167 -6.71 -2.69 -5.97
CA LEU A 167 -5.97 -1.62 -6.63
C LEU A 167 -4.46 -1.71 -6.39
N PHE A 168 -4.04 -2.15 -5.21
CA PHE A 168 -2.64 -2.34 -4.84
C PHE A 168 -2.11 -3.71 -5.27
N GLU A 169 -2.89 -4.76 -5.02
CA GLU A 169 -2.55 -6.15 -5.35
C GLU A 169 -2.36 -6.37 -6.84
N PHE A 170 -3.08 -5.62 -7.70
CA PHE A 170 -2.88 -5.62 -9.16
C PHE A 170 -1.46 -5.20 -9.57
N HIS A 171 -0.78 -4.43 -8.74
CA HIS A 171 0.62 -4.00 -8.92
C HIS A 171 1.62 -4.85 -8.13
N GLY A 172 1.19 -5.98 -7.58
CA GLY A 172 2.04 -6.92 -6.84
C GLY A 172 2.28 -6.56 -5.38
N LEU A 173 1.68 -5.46 -4.87
CA LEU A 173 1.77 -5.08 -3.46
C LEU A 173 0.89 -5.98 -2.59
N THR A 174 1.24 -6.11 -1.32
CA THR A 174 0.48 -6.84 -0.31
C THR A 174 -0.36 -5.90 0.53
N VAL A 175 -1.58 -6.31 0.86
CA VAL A 175 -2.48 -5.54 1.73
C VAL A 175 -3.03 -6.46 2.81
N ASP A 176 -2.93 -6.04 4.07
CA ASP A 176 -3.55 -6.73 5.19
C ASP A 176 -4.20 -5.73 6.17
N CYS A 177 -5.01 -6.25 7.07
CA CYS A 177 -5.65 -5.49 8.13
C CYS A 177 -5.44 -6.20 9.46
N ILE A 178 -4.78 -5.53 10.40
CA ILE A 178 -4.44 -6.10 11.71
C ILE A 178 -5.68 -6.59 12.48
N ASP A 179 -6.86 -6.01 12.22
CA ASP A 179 -8.10 -6.39 12.89
C ASP A 179 -8.76 -7.65 12.30
N ASN A 180 -8.19 -8.23 11.24
CA ASN A 180 -8.56 -9.57 10.76
C ASN A 180 -7.89 -10.69 11.58
N HIS A 181 -6.92 -10.36 12.42
CA HIS A 181 -6.08 -11.28 13.16
C HIS A 181 -6.24 -11.12 14.68
N GLN A 182 -6.09 -12.21 15.41
CA GLN A 182 -6.17 -12.20 16.88
C GLN A 182 -5.04 -11.32 17.48
N PRO A 183 -5.32 -10.55 18.54
CA PRO A 183 -4.29 -9.81 19.26
C PRO A 183 -3.11 -10.69 19.65
N ASN A 184 -1.89 -10.18 19.47
CA ASN A 184 -0.62 -10.86 19.78
C ASN A 184 -0.33 -12.14 18.97
N SER A 185 -1.12 -12.48 17.96
CA SER A 185 -0.86 -13.63 17.09
C SER A 185 0.31 -13.38 16.12
N PRO A 186 0.96 -14.48 15.64
CA PRO A 186 1.97 -14.37 14.58
C PRO A 186 1.41 -13.76 13.30
N GLU A 187 0.15 -14.07 12.94
CA GLU A 187 -0.54 -13.54 11.77
C GLU A 187 -0.73 -12.02 11.87
N ARG A 188 -1.08 -11.52 13.07
CA ARG A 188 -1.19 -10.07 13.29
C ARG A 188 0.18 -9.37 13.19
N ARG A 189 1.26 -10.01 13.62
CA ARG A 189 2.63 -9.47 13.42
C ARG A 189 2.98 -9.44 11.94
N LYS A 190 2.67 -10.51 11.20
CA LYS A 190 2.88 -10.58 9.76
C LYS A 190 2.08 -9.51 9.00
N ALA A 191 0.90 -9.11 9.47
CA ALA A 191 0.14 -8.03 8.86
C ALA A 191 0.86 -6.68 8.86
N TYR A 192 1.79 -6.44 9.81
CA TYR A 192 2.64 -5.25 9.82
C TYR A 192 3.81 -5.33 8.82
N GLU A 193 4.04 -6.46 8.19
CA GLU A 193 5.07 -6.67 7.17
C GLU A 193 4.52 -6.49 5.74
N ALA A 194 3.23 -6.17 5.61
CA ALA A 194 2.62 -5.83 4.31
C ALA A 194 3.21 -4.51 3.78
N ASP A 195 3.21 -4.36 2.43
CA ASP A 195 3.79 -3.21 1.71
C ASP A 195 2.99 -1.86 1.98
#